data_47fa8d9b8eb566deb6171dced227c3fb
#
_entry.id   47fa8d9b8eb566deb6171dced227c3fb
#
_cell.length_a   1.000
_cell.length_b   1.000
_cell.length_c   1.000
_cell.angle_alpha   90.00
_cell.angle_beta   90.00
_cell.angle_gamma   90.00
#
_symmetry.space_group_name_H-M   'P 1'
#
loop_
_entity.id
_entity.type
_entity.pdbx_description
1 polymer ?
#
loop_
_entity_poly.entity_id
_entity_poly.type
_entity_poly.pdbx_seq_one_letter_code
_entity_poly.pdbx_strand_id
1 'polypeptide(L)'
;MGRSQAPLERDGSPVREFAFWLRDLRNRSGLTYDQLAKTSHYATSTVQEATAGQRLPTLKVVMAFVQACDGDQPAWREYWTQIRRSLDPDVPTDLARLIVPPWADRTGFGRPAAADRRPARDNGPASPGQSAMDDSDKWYVESFTALLRLDADPIEAVEQREIVATLDGLSELSTSISLPRHPDDAGLTHQLEVELLHGGLLELREQPYESFFQNVIVLPQPLQSGDRHQYALRLRIPPDQPMAAHYVHVPFHRTDHFELRVRFDPEHPPRAVWKLSGAPTAVIYERGPASQTMTPDRFGEVHVEFRDLRAGLSYGVCWLAEETERSSAP
;
A
#
# COMPACT_ATOMS: atom_id res chain seq x y z
N MET A 1 1.14 -30.08 25.49
CA MET A 1 1.16 -29.99 24.04
C MET A 1 0.08 -28.99 23.62
N GLY A 2 0.45 -27.75 23.28
CA GLY A 2 -0.51 -26.74 22.85
C GLY A 2 -1.04 -27.08 21.45
N ARG A 3 -2.36 -27.06 21.27
CA ARG A 3 -2.97 -27.18 19.94
C ARG A 3 -2.42 -26.10 19.03
N SER A 4 -1.83 -26.49 17.90
CA SER A 4 -1.45 -25.57 16.83
C SER A 4 -2.70 -24.83 16.37
N GLN A 5 -2.65 -23.50 16.40
CA GLN A 5 -3.74 -22.65 15.93
C GLN A 5 -3.88 -22.82 14.41
N ALA A 6 -5.10 -22.96 13.91
CA ALA A 6 -5.36 -23.07 12.48
C ALA A 6 -4.77 -21.87 11.71
N PRO A 7 -4.27 -22.08 10.47
CA PRO A 7 -3.84 -20.99 9.61
C PRO A 7 -4.95 -19.94 9.49
N LEU A 8 -4.60 -18.66 9.54
CA LEU A 8 -5.54 -17.58 9.31
C LEU A 8 -5.56 -17.33 7.78
N GLU A 9 -6.68 -17.64 7.16
CA GLU A 9 -6.87 -17.27 5.76
C GLU A 9 -6.99 -15.75 5.65
N ARG A 10 -6.12 -15.15 4.85
CA ARG A 10 -6.12 -13.71 4.55
C ARG A 10 -7.09 -13.48 3.39
N ASP A 11 -8.33 -13.14 3.71
CA ASP A 11 -9.40 -12.86 2.74
C ASP A 11 -9.58 -11.36 2.47
N GLY A 12 -8.61 -10.54 2.90
CA GLY A 12 -8.66 -9.08 2.79
C GLY A 12 -9.64 -8.42 3.78
N SER A 13 -10.25 -9.18 4.70
CA SER A 13 -11.05 -8.59 5.77
C SER A 13 -10.16 -7.82 6.75
N PRO A 14 -10.48 -6.54 7.07
CA PRO A 14 -9.71 -5.71 7.99
C PRO A 14 -9.47 -6.37 9.34
N VAL A 15 -10.47 -7.09 9.85
CA VAL A 15 -10.38 -7.80 11.13
C VAL A 15 -9.39 -8.97 11.05
N ARG A 16 -9.35 -9.68 9.93
CA ARG A 16 -8.40 -10.78 9.73
C ARG A 16 -6.98 -10.27 9.53
N GLU A 17 -6.82 -9.17 8.79
CA GLU A 17 -5.51 -8.50 8.67
C GLU A 17 -5.02 -8.02 10.04
N PHE A 18 -5.87 -7.40 10.84
CA PHE A 18 -5.51 -6.99 12.20
C PHE A 18 -5.10 -8.18 13.07
N ALA A 19 -5.83 -9.28 13.01
CA ALA A 19 -5.49 -10.50 13.75
C ALA A 19 -4.18 -11.13 13.27
N PHE A 20 -3.91 -11.08 11.97
CA PHE A 20 -2.63 -11.51 11.39
C PHE A 20 -1.46 -10.74 12.01
N TRP A 21 -1.53 -9.42 12.05
CA TRP A 21 -0.48 -8.59 12.62
C TRP A 21 -0.30 -8.78 14.12
N LEU A 22 -1.38 -9.05 14.88
CA LEU A 22 -1.26 -9.45 16.29
C LEU A 22 -0.54 -10.79 16.44
N ARG A 23 -0.79 -11.77 15.58
CA ARG A 23 -0.06 -13.05 15.58
C ARG A 23 1.41 -12.85 15.27
N ASP A 24 1.71 -12.01 14.28
CA ASP A 24 3.06 -11.69 13.89
C ASP A 24 3.83 -10.98 15.04
N LEU A 25 3.23 -10.00 15.70
CA LEU A 25 3.81 -9.36 16.87
C LEU A 25 4.13 -10.37 17.98
N ARG A 26 3.18 -11.26 18.30
CA ARG A 26 3.42 -12.33 19.29
C ARG A 26 4.55 -13.27 18.85
N ASN A 27 4.57 -13.68 17.57
CA ASN A 27 5.61 -14.58 17.06
C ASN A 27 7.00 -13.94 17.18
N ARG A 28 7.12 -12.67 16.86
CA ARG A 28 8.37 -11.90 17.01
C ARG A 28 8.81 -11.76 18.47
N SER A 29 7.86 -11.60 19.39
CA SER A 29 8.17 -11.53 20.82
C SER A 29 8.55 -12.89 21.43
N GLY A 30 8.36 -14.00 20.71
CA GLY A 30 8.64 -15.35 21.17
C GLY A 30 7.69 -15.86 22.27
N LEU A 31 6.63 -15.12 22.60
CA LEU A 31 5.71 -15.49 23.67
C LEU A 31 4.71 -16.55 23.23
N THR A 32 4.48 -17.52 24.11
CA THR A 32 3.33 -18.42 24.02
C THR A 32 2.05 -17.70 24.45
N TYR A 33 0.88 -18.21 24.06
CA TYR A 33 -0.40 -17.62 24.50
C TYR A 33 -0.57 -17.63 26.03
N ASP A 34 -0.04 -18.64 26.71
CA ASP A 34 -0.10 -18.71 28.19
C ASP A 34 0.81 -17.68 28.87
N GLN A 35 1.99 -17.44 28.28
CA GLN A 35 2.90 -16.39 28.77
C GLN A 35 2.28 -15.00 28.49
N LEU A 36 1.76 -14.79 27.26
CA LEU A 36 1.09 -13.55 26.90
C LEU A 36 -0.12 -13.26 27.78
N ALA A 37 -0.95 -14.27 28.09
CA ALA A 37 -2.08 -14.14 28.98
C ALA A 37 -1.66 -13.69 30.39
N LYS A 38 -0.58 -14.28 30.92
CA LYS A 38 -0.02 -13.88 32.22
C LYS A 38 0.49 -12.46 32.22
N THR A 39 1.26 -12.07 31.18
CA THR A 39 1.87 -10.73 31.10
C THR A 39 0.84 -9.64 30.78
N SER A 40 -0.18 -9.94 29.98
CA SER A 40 -1.24 -9.01 29.65
C SER A 40 -2.36 -8.92 30.69
N HIS A 41 -2.36 -9.80 31.69
CA HIS A 41 -3.42 -9.93 32.72
C HIS A 41 -4.80 -10.26 32.16
N TYR A 42 -4.85 -10.99 31.04
CA TYR A 42 -6.08 -11.48 30.40
C TYR A 42 -6.11 -13.02 30.39
N ALA A 43 -7.28 -13.60 30.25
CA ALA A 43 -7.41 -15.05 30.07
C ALA A 43 -6.78 -15.50 28.75
N THR A 44 -6.21 -16.71 28.70
CA THR A 44 -5.62 -17.29 27.48
C THR A 44 -6.65 -17.32 26.33
N SER A 45 -7.93 -17.59 26.62
CA SER A 45 -9.01 -17.55 25.63
C SER A 45 -9.21 -16.16 25.03
N THR A 46 -9.09 -15.10 25.83
CA THR A 46 -9.24 -13.71 25.35
C THR A 46 -8.11 -13.32 24.39
N VAL A 47 -6.86 -13.67 24.70
CA VAL A 47 -5.73 -13.37 23.81
C VAL A 47 -5.74 -14.24 22.57
N GLN A 48 -6.24 -15.48 22.64
CA GLN A 48 -6.46 -16.34 21.46
C GLN A 48 -7.57 -15.79 20.57
N GLU A 49 -8.70 -15.34 21.16
CA GLU A 49 -9.81 -14.74 20.43
C GLU A 49 -9.39 -13.45 19.71
N ALA A 50 -8.54 -12.62 20.35
CA ALA A 50 -8.01 -11.42 19.74
C ALA A 50 -7.23 -11.70 18.44
N THR A 51 -6.66 -12.90 18.31
CA THR A 51 -5.88 -13.33 17.15
C THR A 51 -6.66 -14.30 16.23
N ALA A 52 -7.95 -14.54 16.50
CA ALA A 52 -8.76 -15.45 15.69
C ALA A 52 -9.30 -14.85 14.40
N GLY A 53 -9.33 -13.49 14.30
CA GLY A 53 -9.80 -12.79 13.11
C GLY A 53 -11.33 -12.85 12.88
N GLN A 54 -12.10 -13.22 13.92
CA GLN A 54 -13.56 -13.29 13.83
C GLN A 54 -14.23 -11.95 14.14
N ARG A 55 -13.63 -11.17 15.02
CA ARG A 55 -14.09 -9.84 15.41
C ARG A 55 -12.91 -8.97 15.83
N LEU A 56 -13.06 -7.67 15.73
CA LEU A 56 -12.05 -6.72 16.21
C LEU A 56 -12.01 -6.74 17.73
N PRO A 57 -10.86 -7.03 18.36
CA PRO A 57 -10.72 -6.98 19.82
C PRO A 57 -10.96 -5.55 20.34
N THR A 58 -11.36 -5.41 21.60
CA THR A 58 -11.46 -4.08 22.21
C THR A 58 -10.09 -3.41 22.30
N LEU A 59 -10.04 -2.08 22.19
CA LEU A 59 -8.79 -1.33 22.27
C LEU A 59 -7.99 -1.67 23.54
N LYS A 60 -8.69 -1.89 24.68
CA LYS A 60 -8.07 -2.23 25.96
C LYS A 60 -7.31 -3.57 25.89
N VAL A 61 -7.91 -4.59 25.25
CA VAL A 61 -7.28 -5.90 25.04
C VAL A 61 -6.06 -5.76 24.12
N VAL A 62 -6.21 -5.00 23.03
CA VAL A 62 -5.12 -4.76 22.07
C VAL A 62 -3.94 -4.07 22.75
N MET A 63 -4.18 -3.00 23.52
CA MET A 63 -3.11 -2.27 24.19
C MET A 63 -2.35 -3.16 25.20
N ALA A 64 -3.05 -3.98 25.97
CA ALA A 64 -2.40 -4.92 26.89
C ALA A 64 -1.62 -6.03 26.17
N PHE A 65 -2.16 -6.52 25.04
CA PHE A 65 -1.47 -7.48 24.16
C PHE A 65 -0.17 -6.91 23.62
N VAL A 66 -0.25 -5.71 23.05
CA VAL A 66 0.88 -4.99 22.44
C VAL A 66 1.95 -4.68 23.49
N GLN A 67 1.56 -4.19 24.67
CA GLN A 67 2.45 -3.93 25.78
C GLN A 67 3.19 -5.21 26.21
N ALA A 68 2.47 -6.33 26.34
CA ALA A 68 3.06 -7.61 26.73
C ALA A 68 4.07 -8.16 25.71
N CYS A 69 3.93 -7.76 24.43
CA CYS A 69 4.84 -8.12 23.36
C CYS A 69 5.92 -7.05 23.09
N ASP A 70 6.04 -6.03 23.93
CA ASP A 70 6.97 -4.90 23.77
C ASP A 70 6.79 -4.14 22.43
N GLY A 71 5.53 -4.03 21.99
CA GLY A 71 5.16 -3.35 20.76
C GLY A 71 4.89 -1.85 20.93
N ASP A 72 4.90 -1.10 19.81
CA ASP A 72 4.62 0.34 19.77
C ASP A 72 3.13 0.63 20.02
N GLN A 73 2.75 0.93 21.24
CA GLN A 73 1.36 1.17 21.64
C GLN A 73 0.70 2.35 20.90
N PRO A 74 1.35 3.50 20.67
CA PRO A 74 0.82 4.59 19.83
C PRO A 74 0.44 4.12 18.43
N ALA A 75 1.34 3.45 17.73
CA ALA A 75 1.11 2.97 16.36
C ALA A 75 -0.03 1.92 16.32
N TRP A 76 -0.09 1.01 17.29
CA TRP A 76 -1.17 0.03 17.37
C TRP A 76 -2.54 0.64 17.72
N ARG A 77 -2.57 1.70 18.50
CA ARG A 77 -3.78 2.48 18.79
C ARG A 77 -4.31 3.14 17.53
N GLU A 78 -3.42 3.75 16.74
CA GLU A 78 -3.76 4.37 15.46
C GLU A 78 -4.32 3.32 14.49
N TYR A 79 -3.62 2.20 14.30
CA TYR A 79 -4.07 1.11 13.45
C TYR A 79 -5.42 0.54 13.87
N TRP A 80 -5.63 0.29 15.16
CA TRP A 80 -6.92 -0.14 15.68
C TRP A 80 -8.04 0.85 15.39
N THR A 81 -7.75 2.15 15.50
CA THR A 81 -8.72 3.22 15.21
C THR A 81 -9.11 3.22 13.74
N GLN A 82 -8.15 3.04 12.85
CA GLN A 82 -8.38 2.93 11.41
C GLN A 82 -9.26 1.71 11.07
N ILE A 83 -8.91 0.53 11.61
CA ILE A 83 -9.72 -0.69 11.45
C ILE A 83 -11.14 -0.47 12.02
N ARG A 84 -11.26 0.13 13.19
CA ARG A 84 -12.57 0.38 13.79
C ARG A 84 -13.46 1.27 12.93
N ARG A 85 -12.90 2.31 12.33
CA ARG A 85 -13.61 3.19 11.39
C ARG A 85 -14.04 2.45 10.12
N SER A 86 -13.20 1.58 9.60
CA SER A 86 -13.53 0.80 8.40
C SER A 86 -14.63 -0.25 8.59
N LEU A 87 -14.98 -0.55 9.83
CA LEU A 87 -16.10 -1.45 10.18
C LEU A 87 -17.42 -0.69 10.39
N ASP A 88 -17.40 0.62 10.22
CA ASP A 88 -18.63 1.42 10.24
C ASP A 88 -19.44 1.09 8.97
N PRO A 89 -20.75 0.78 9.09
CA PRO A 89 -21.60 0.45 7.93
C PRO A 89 -21.72 1.59 6.91
N ASP A 90 -21.41 2.83 7.33
CA ASP A 90 -21.40 4.01 6.44
C ASP A 90 -20.08 4.19 5.70
N VAL A 91 -19.07 3.34 5.95
CA VAL A 91 -17.77 3.36 5.26
C VAL A 91 -17.71 2.24 4.23
N PRO A 92 -17.45 2.52 2.95
CA PRO A 92 -17.33 1.51 1.90
C PRO A 92 -16.31 0.42 2.28
N THR A 93 -16.71 -0.84 2.10
CA THR A 93 -15.92 -2.04 2.53
C THR A 93 -14.52 -2.09 1.92
N ASP A 94 -14.32 -1.48 0.76
CA ASP A 94 -13.03 -1.48 0.05
C ASP A 94 -11.97 -0.60 0.71
N LEU A 95 -12.39 0.41 1.49
CA LEU A 95 -11.49 1.22 2.32
C LEU A 95 -10.83 0.42 3.44
N ALA A 96 -11.55 -0.56 3.94
CA ALA A 96 -11.10 -1.42 5.02
C ALA A 96 -9.93 -2.34 4.61
N ARG A 97 -9.82 -2.66 3.32
CA ARG A 97 -8.78 -3.56 2.78
C ARG A 97 -7.43 -2.89 2.57
N LEU A 98 -7.39 -1.55 2.54
CA LEU A 98 -6.17 -0.76 2.31
C LEU A 98 -5.50 -0.27 3.61
N ILE A 99 -5.99 -0.69 4.77
CA ILE A 99 -5.42 -0.27 6.04
C ILE A 99 -4.18 -1.08 6.34
N VAL A 100 -3.03 -0.48 6.05
CA VAL A 100 -1.71 -1.01 6.39
C VAL A 100 -1.31 -0.50 7.77
N PRO A 101 -0.81 -1.36 8.68
CA PRO A 101 -0.37 -0.88 9.98
C PRO A 101 0.80 0.11 9.84
N PRO A 102 0.87 1.15 10.71
CA PRO A 102 1.90 2.20 10.63
C PRO A 102 3.35 1.70 10.75
N TRP A 103 3.54 0.46 11.20
CA TRP A 103 4.86 -0.19 11.31
C TRP A 103 5.17 -1.16 10.16
N ALA A 104 4.26 -1.39 9.23
CA ALA A 104 4.56 -2.22 8.05
C ALA A 104 5.75 -1.65 7.27
N ASP A 105 6.00 -0.33 7.41
CA ASP A 105 7.13 0.39 6.83
C ASP A 105 8.34 0.50 7.77
N ARG A 106 8.23 -0.02 9.01
CA ARG A 106 9.31 0.06 10.01
C ARG A 106 9.94 -1.30 10.26
N THR A 107 10.66 -1.84 9.29
CA THR A 107 11.58 -2.97 9.52
C THR A 107 12.83 -2.54 10.30
N GLY A 108 12.62 -1.74 11.35
CA GLY A 108 13.67 -1.20 12.21
C GLY A 108 13.39 -1.33 13.71
N PHE A 109 12.38 -2.07 14.15
CA PHE A 109 12.10 -2.22 15.57
C PHE A 109 12.82 -3.39 16.22
N GLY A 110 13.81 -3.02 17.05
CA GLY A 110 14.32 -3.87 18.12
C GLY A 110 15.36 -4.90 17.70
N ARG A 111 16.59 -4.44 17.40
CA ARG A 111 17.76 -5.29 17.69
C ARG A 111 17.94 -5.34 19.22
N PRO A 112 17.72 -6.48 19.90
CA PRO A 112 18.35 -6.69 21.18
C PRO A 112 19.85 -6.87 20.89
N ALA A 113 20.67 -6.23 21.77
CA ALA A 113 22.11 -6.30 21.74
C ALA A 113 22.62 -7.75 21.70
N ALA A 114 23.59 -7.93 20.83
CA ALA A 114 24.58 -8.98 20.72
C ALA A 114 24.46 -10.22 21.63
N ALA A 115 24.17 -11.37 21.03
CA ALA A 115 24.76 -12.64 21.47
C ALA A 115 24.99 -13.56 20.27
N ASP A 116 26.25 -13.70 19.98
CA ASP A 116 26.95 -14.86 19.42
C ASP A 116 26.52 -15.56 18.13
N ARG A 117 27.50 -15.56 17.27
CA ARG A 117 27.62 -16.26 15.98
C ARG A 117 27.43 -17.77 16.10
N ARG A 118 26.62 -18.35 15.21
CA ARG A 118 26.99 -19.60 14.50
C ARG A 118 26.25 -19.70 13.17
N PRO A 119 26.90 -20.21 12.11
CA PRO A 119 26.33 -20.32 10.77
C PRO A 119 25.52 -21.61 10.65
N ALA A 120 24.36 -21.52 10.06
CA ALA A 120 23.66 -22.71 9.56
C ALA A 120 23.01 -22.40 8.22
N ARG A 121 23.36 -23.22 7.27
CA ARG A 121 22.75 -23.47 5.97
C ARG A 121 21.25 -23.75 6.16
N ASP A 122 20.36 -23.26 5.29
CA ASP A 122 19.75 -24.13 4.30
C ASP A 122 18.75 -23.35 3.45
N ASN A 123 18.77 -23.64 2.15
CA ASN A 123 17.93 -23.08 1.13
C ASN A 123 16.54 -23.71 1.17
N GLY A 124 15.52 -22.93 1.52
CA GLY A 124 14.12 -23.23 1.24
C GLY A 124 13.54 -22.12 0.37
N PRO A 125 12.60 -22.41 -0.56
CA PRO A 125 12.06 -21.38 -1.45
C PRO A 125 11.33 -20.30 -0.65
N ALA A 126 11.68 -19.03 -0.89
CA ALA A 126 11.08 -17.86 -0.25
C ALA A 126 9.59 -17.75 -0.63
N SER A 127 8.76 -17.51 0.37
CA SER A 127 7.33 -17.24 0.17
C SER A 127 7.11 -15.91 -0.56
N PRO A 128 6.17 -15.81 -1.51
CA PRO A 128 6.02 -14.68 -2.43
C PRO A 128 5.72 -13.31 -1.80
N GLY A 129 5.38 -13.25 -0.52
CA GLY A 129 5.06 -12.00 0.19
C GLY A 129 6.25 -11.33 0.90
N GLN A 130 7.39 -12.01 1.01
CA GLN A 130 8.56 -11.48 1.73
C GLN A 130 9.46 -10.57 0.87
N SER A 131 9.42 -10.70 -0.45
CA SER A 131 10.33 -9.95 -1.34
C SER A 131 10.10 -8.43 -1.34
N ALA A 132 8.86 -7.96 -1.27
CA ALA A 132 8.58 -6.51 -1.35
C ALA A 132 8.91 -5.73 -0.07
N MET A 133 8.92 -6.39 1.09
CA MET A 133 9.25 -5.74 2.37
C MET A 133 10.76 -5.77 2.70
N ASP A 134 11.51 -6.69 2.05
CA ASP A 134 12.96 -6.82 2.28
C ASP A 134 13.77 -5.89 1.37
N ASP A 135 13.12 -5.23 0.39
CA ASP A 135 13.75 -4.34 -0.58
C ASP A 135 13.74 -2.85 -0.17
N SER A 136 12.98 -2.44 0.85
CA SER A 136 12.78 -1.03 1.20
C SER A 136 14.07 -0.28 1.56
N ASP A 137 15.10 -0.99 2.00
CA ASP A 137 16.39 -0.42 2.38
C ASP A 137 17.48 -0.57 1.31
N LYS A 138 17.19 -1.31 0.22
CA LYS A 138 18.19 -1.59 -0.81
C LYS A 138 18.33 -0.48 -1.83
N TRP A 139 17.33 0.35 -1.98
CA TRP A 139 17.30 1.48 -2.91
C TRP A 139 16.25 2.51 -2.49
N TYR A 140 16.35 3.72 -3.02
CA TYR A 140 15.34 4.76 -2.87
C TYR A 140 15.03 5.43 -4.21
N VAL A 141 13.92 6.14 -4.29
CA VAL A 141 13.51 6.91 -5.46
C VAL A 141 14.02 8.34 -5.32
N GLU A 142 14.98 8.72 -6.16
CA GLU A 142 15.47 10.11 -6.21
C GLU A 142 14.45 11.01 -6.93
N SER A 143 13.88 10.50 -8.04
CA SER A 143 12.87 11.22 -8.82
C SER A 143 11.82 10.26 -9.36
N PHE A 144 10.56 10.64 -9.24
CA PHE A 144 9.43 9.96 -9.84
C PHE A 144 8.58 10.98 -10.60
N THR A 145 8.38 10.75 -11.90
CA THR A 145 7.50 11.56 -12.75
C THR A 145 6.38 10.68 -13.29
N ALA A 146 5.14 11.13 -13.16
CA ALA A 146 3.97 10.46 -13.70
C ALA A 146 3.14 11.41 -14.56
N LEU A 147 2.70 10.91 -15.72
CA LEU A 147 1.73 11.56 -16.60
C LEU A 147 0.53 10.62 -16.74
N LEU A 148 -0.62 11.02 -16.17
CA LEU A 148 -1.89 10.35 -16.36
C LEU A 148 -2.68 11.05 -17.46
N ARG A 149 -3.12 10.29 -18.45
CA ARG A 149 -3.91 10.75 -19.59
C ARG A 149 -5.32 10.18 -19.53
N LEU A 150 -6.24 10.96 -19.01
CA LEU A 150 -7.68 10.64 -19.00
C LEU A 150 -8.35 10.99 -20.33
N ASP A 151 -7.66 11.76 -21.17
CA ASP A 151 -8.04 12.12 -22.55
C ASP A 151 -7.64 11.05 -23.58
N ALA A 152 -6.98 9.98 -23.17
CA ALA A 152 -6.58 8.87 -24.02
C ALA A 152 -7.60 7.73 -23.98
N ASP A 153 -7.73 7.00 -25.08
CA ASP A 153 -8.49 5.76 -25.18
C ASP A 153 -7.58 4.63 -25.70
N PRO A 154 -7.22 3.65 -24.86
CA PRO A 154 -7.55 3.49 -23.44
C PRO A 154 -6.85 4.53 -22.57
N ILE A 155 -7.39 4.77 -21.35
CA ILE A 155 -6.75 5.59 -20.34
C ILE A 155 -5.34 5.04 -20.05
N GLU A 156 -4.34 5.92 -20.07
CA GLU A 156 -2.95 5.51 -19.84
C GLU A 156 -2.23 6.38 -18.84
N ALA A 157 -1.27 5.78 -18.14
CA ALA A 157 -0.28 6.50 -17.37
C ALA A 157 1.13 6.11 -17.82
N VAL A 158 2.02 7.10 -17.90
CA VAL A 158 3.46 6.88 -18.07
C VAL A 158 4.17 7.29 -16.80
N GLU A 159 4.87 6.35 -16.20
CA GLU A 159 5.62 6.53 -14.98
C GLU A 159 7.11 6.36 -15.25
N GLN A 160 7.91 7.33 -14.85
CA GLN A 160 9.37 7.28 -14.95
C GLN A 160 9.98 7.48 -13.58
N ARG A 161 10.88 6.58 -13.19
CA ARG A 161 11.58 6.66 -11.91
C ARG A 161 13.09 6.62 -12.12
N GLU A 162 13.78 7.45 -11.37
CA GLU A 162 15.21 7.38 -11.15
C GLU A 162 15.44 6.91 -9.72
N ILE A 163 16.16 5.79 -9.59
CA ILE A 163 16.48 5.17 -8.29
C ILE A 163 17.96 5.26 -8.01
N VAL A 164 18.28 5.20 -6.73
CA VAL A 164 19.66 5.10 -6.25
C VAL A 164 19.80 3.85 -5.40
N ALA A 165 20.73 2.97 -5.75
CA ALA A 165 21.04 1.79 -4.97
C ALA A 165 21.73 2.19 -3.66
N THR A 166 21.35 1.56 -2.55
CA THR A 166 21.94 1.78 -1.22
C THR A 166 22.89 0.65 -0.81
N LEU A 167 22.79 -0.50 -1.48
CA LEU A 167 23.61 -1.69 -1.25
C LEU A 167 24.17 -2.20 -2.57
N ASP A 168 25.30 -2.92 -2.49
CA ASP A 168 25.92 -3.57 -3.64
C ASP A 168 25.11 -4.79 -4.10
N GLY A 169 25.10 -5.03 -5.41
CA GLY A 169 24.48 -6.22 -6.01
C GLY A 169 22.96 -6.14 -6.20
N LEU A 170 22.38 -4.95 -6.24
CA LEU A 170 20.96 -4.78 -6.55
C LEU A 170 20.70 -5.18 -8.01
N SER A 171 20.01 -6.29 -8.22
CA SER A 171 19.72 -6.87 -9.55
C SER A 171 18.25 -6.80 -9.95
N GLU A 172 17.34 -6.53 -9.00
CA GLU A 172 15.90 -6.51 -9.21
C GLU A 172 15.27 -5.34 -8.47
N LEU A 173 14.20 -4.76 -9.03
CA LEU A 173 13.37 -3.74 -8.41
C LEU A 173 11.94 -4.25 -8.31
N SER A 174 11.37 -4.24 -7.11
CA SER A 174 9.94 -4.54 -6.92
C SER A 174 9.12 -3.26 -7.04
N THR A 175 8.09 -3.26 -7.86
CA THR A 175 7.12 -2.17 -7.96
C THR A 175 5.70 -2.71 -7.86
N SER A 176 4.82 -1.94 -7.25
CA SER A 176 3.42 -2.33 -7.08
C SER A 176 2.49 -1.20 -7.49
N ILE A 177 1.37 -1.58 -8.08
CA ILE A 177 0.33 -0.68 -8.56
C ILE A 177 -0.99 -1.19 -8.02
N SER A 178 -1.78 -0.30 -7.42
CA SER A 178 -3.13 -0.62 -6.96
C SER A 178 -4.15 0.13 -7.81
N LEU A 179 -5.12 -0.61 -8.33
CA LEU A 179 -6.30 -0.05 -8.98
C LEU A 179 -7.49 -0.19 -8.02
N PRO A 180 -7.89 0.88 -7.32
CA PRO A 180 -9.02 0.81 -6.40
C PRO A 180 -10.30 0.45 -7.14
N ARG A 181 -11.11 -0.43 -6.56
CA ARG A 181 -12.44 -0.77 -7.09
C ARG A 181 -13.41 0.37 -6.87
N HIS A 182 -14.25 0.61 -7.85
CA HIS A 182 -15.45 1.42 -7.63
C HIS A 182 -16.52 0.55 -6.91
N PRO A 183 -17.33 1.11 -6.01
CA PRO A 183 -18.38 0.34 -5.32
C PRO A 183 -19.36 -0.40 -6.25
N ASP A 184 -19.54 0.12 -7.47
CA ASP A 184 -20.42 -0.47 -8.49
C ASP A 184 -19.75 -1.58 -9.32
N ASP A 185 -18.47 -1.89 -9.08
CA ASP A 185 -17.68 -2.87 -9.84
C ASP A 185 -17.86 -4.32 -9.34
N ALA A 186 -18.92 -4.61 -8.63
CA ALA A 186 -19.17 -5.95 -8.09
C ALA A 186 -19.20 -7.00 -9.21
N GLY A 187 -18.12 -7.81 -9.28
CA GLY A 187 -17.98 -8.92 -10.23
C GLY A 187 -17.07 -8.65 -11.43
N LEU A 188 -16.47 -7.48 -11.58
CA LEU A 188 -15.48 -7.20 -12.61
C LEU A 188 -14.08 -7.63 -12.13
N THR A 189 -13.36 -8.36 -12.97
CA THR A 189 -11.93 -8.63 -12.76
C THR A 189 -11.15 -7.41 -13.24
N HIS A 190 -10.41 -6.75 -12.34
CA HIS A 190 -9.57 -5.63 -12.72
C HIS A 190 -8.39 -6.13 -13.56
N GLN A 191 -8.16 -5.46 -14.66
CA GLN A 191 -7.03 -5.71 -15.55
C GLN A 191 -6.18 -4.44 -15.65
N LEU A 192 -4.89 -4.60 -15.70
CA LEU A 192 -3.93 -3.55 -15.95
C LEU A 192 -2.89 -4.08 -16.92
N GLU A 193 -2.78 -3.44 -18.07
CA GLU A 193 -1.68 -3.69 -18.98
C GLU A 193 -0.47 -2.90 -18.54
N VAL A 194 0.63 -3.60 -18.25
CA VAL A 194 1.90 -3.00 -17.82
C VAL A 194 2.96 -3.28 -18.85
N GLU A 195 3.55 -2.23 -19.40
CA GLU A 195 4.64 -2.29 -20.39
C GLU A 195 5.87 -1.59 -19.80
N LEU A 196 7.02 -2.25 -19.78
CA LEU A 196 8.29 -1.60 -19.48
C LEU A 196 8.84 -0.95 -20.74
N LEU A 197 8.93 0.38 -20.75
CA LEU A 197 9.42 1.15 -21.89
C LEU A 197 10.94 1.10 -22.00
N HIS A 198 11.64 1.14 -20.88
CA HIS A 198 13.09 0.99 -20.78
C HIS A 198 13.51 0.70 -19.34
N GLY A 199 14.79 0.34 -19.16
CA GLY A 199 15.41 0.21 -17.84
C GLY A 199 15.52 -1.22 -17.32
N GLY A 200 15.25 -2.24 -18.13
CA GLY A 200 15.41 -3.64 -17.71
C GLY A 200 14.50 -4.58 -18.46
N LEU A 201 14.19 -5.70 -17.81
CA LEU A 201 13.22 -6.69 -18.26
C LEU A 201 12.10 -6.78 -17.23
N LEU A 202 10.85 -6.65 -17.68
CA LEU A 202 9.68 -6.79 -16.83
C LEU A 202 9.35 -8.26 -16.64
N GLU A 203 9.31 -8.69 -15.38
CA GLU A 203 8.76 -9.96 -14.98
C GLU A 203 7.46 -9.72 -14.21
N LEU A 204 6.36 -10.22 -14.76
CA LEU A 204 5.06 -10.18 -14.09
C LEU A 204 5.07 -11.27 -13.02
N ARG A 205 4.93 -10.86 -11.76
CA ARG A 205 4.67 -11.82 -10.67
C ARG A 205 3.16 -11.99 -10.50
N GLU A 206 2.79 -13.11 -9.83
CA GLU A 206 1.39 -13.41 -9.56
C GLU A 206 0.70 -12.20 -8.91
N GLN A 207 -0.51 -11.92 -9.40
CA GLN A 207 -1.37 -10.88 -8.85
C GLN A 207 -1.89 -11.38 -7.48
N PRO A 208 -1.35 -10.89 -6.36
CA PRO A 208 -1.72 -11.42 -5.04
C PRO A 208 -3.14 -11.05 -4.63
N TYR A 209 -3.70 -10.00 -5.24
CA TYR A 209 -5.06 -9.52 -5.04
C TYR A 209 -5.62 -8.99 -6.37
N GLU A 210 -6.94 -9.07 -6.56
CA GLU A 210 -7.60 -8.67 -7.80
C GLU A 210 -7.35 -7.20 -8.22
N SER A 211 -7.03 -6.31 -7.28
CA SER A 211 -6.77 -4.89 -7.53
C SER A 211 -5.31 -4.48 -7.29
N PHE A 212 -4.42 -5.43 -7.01
CA PHE A 212 -3.02 -5.14 -6.68
C PHE A 212 -2.09 -5.92 -7.62
N PHE A 213 -1.32 -5.18 -8.39
CA PHE A 213 -0.41 -5.70 -9.40
C PHE A 213 1.02 -5.53 -8.91
N GLN A 214 1.72 -6.64 -8.73
CA GLN A 214 3.13 -6.64 -8.36
C GLN A 214 3.98 -7.00 -9.57
N ASN A 215 4.95 -6.17 -9.87
CA ASN A 215 5.89 -6.36 -10.96
C ASN A 215 7.31 -6.36 -10.43
N VAL A 216 8.18 -7.08 -11.11
CA VAL A 216 9.63 -7.07 -10.88
C VAL A 216 10.32 -6.62 -12.14
N ILE A 217 11.24 -5.69 -12.00
CA ILE A 217 12.10 -5.22 -13.07
C ILE A 217 13.48 -5.81 -12.82
N VAL A 218 13.90 -6.74 -13.68
CA VAL A 218 15.26 -7.29 -13.67
C VAL A 218 16.18 -6.28 -14.34
N LEU A 219 17.19 -5.84 -13.62
CA LEU A 219 18.14 -4.84 -14.09
C LEU A 219 19.11 -5.44 -15.13
N PRO A 220 19.58 -4.66 -16.12
CA PRO A 220 20.52 -5.14 -17.15
C PRO A 220 21.85 -5.62 -16.55
N GLN A 221 22.24 -5.04 -15.41
CA GLN A 221 23.40 -5.41 -14.62
C GLN A 221 23.18 -5.07 -13.16
N PRO A 222 23.78 -5.80 -12.20
CA PRO A 222 23.68 -5.46 -10.78
C PRO A 222 24.30 -4.07 -10.51
N LEU A 223 23.57 -3.26 -9.74
CA LEU A 223 24.02 -1.94 -9.32
C LEU A 223 24.87 -2.05 -8.04
N GLN A 224 25.82 -1.13 -7.91
CA GLN A 224 26.57 -0.93 -6.68
C GLN A 224 25.96 0.19 -5.86
N SER A 225 26.28 0.24 -4.57
CA SER A 225 25.84 1.33 -3.69
C SER A 225 26.23 2.69 -4.26
N GLY A 226 25.26 3.60 -4.38
CA GLY A 226 25.40 4.93 -5.00
C GLY A 226 25.12 4.98 -6.49
N ASP A 227 25.00 3.85 -7.18
CA ASP A 227 24.65 3.83 -8.60
C ASP A 227 23.20 4.30 -8.81
N ARG A 228 23.00 5.03 -9.91
CA ARG A 228 21.69 5.48 -10.38
C ARG A 228 21.19 4.62 -11.51
N HIS A 229 19.90 4.38 -11.53
CA HIS A 229 19.24 3.68 -12.62
C HIS A 229 17.90 4.29 -12.91
N GLN A 230 17.55 4.36 -14.19
CA GLN A 230 16.29 4.93 -14.65
C GLN A 230 15.46 3.85 -15.37
N TYR A 231 14.17 3.81 -15.05
CA TYR A 231 13.22 2.97 -15.77
C TYR A 231 11.90 3.70 -15.98
N ALA A 232 11.15 3.27 -17.00
CA ALA A 232 9.82 3.79 -17.25
C ALA A 232 8.83 2.69 -17.57
N LEU A 233 7.62 2.84 -17.00
CA LEU A 233 6.47 1.98 -17.21
C LEU A 233 5.37 2.74 -17.95
N ARG A 234 4.68 2.05 -18.83
CA ARG A 234 3.39 2.46 -19.36
C ARG A 234 2.32 1.56 -18.78
N LEU A 235 1.28 2.15 -18.26
CA LEU A 235 0.12 1.50 -17.64
C LEU A 235 -1.09 1.83 -18.48
N ARG A 236 -1.90 0.84 -18.86
CA ARG A 236 -3.16 1.05 -19.57
C ARG A 236 -4.30 0.35 -18.87
N ILE A 237 -5.39 1.07 -18.72
CA ILE A 237 -6.64 0.55 -18.13
C ILE A 237 -7.56 0.20 -19.28
N PRO A 238 -8.10 -1.05 -19.36
CA PRO A 238 -9.05 -1.42 -20.41
C PRO A 238 -10.24 -0.47 -20.48
N PRO A 239 -10.79 -0.19 -21.69
CA PRO A 239 -11.84 0.82 -21.90
C PRO A 239 -13.11 0.59 -21.06
N ASP A 240 -13.46 -0.67 -20.81
CA ASP A 240 -14.67 -1.04 -20.06
C ASP A 240 -14.47 -1.06 -18.54
N GLN A 241 -13.28 -0.70 -18.07
CA GLN A 241 -12.95 -0.72 -16.64
C GLN A 241 -12.96 0.70 -16.07
N PRO A 242 -13.85 1.00 -15.11
CA PRO A 242 -13.88 2.30 -14.48
C PRO A 242 -12.60 2.56 -13.68
N MET A 243 -12.12 3.78 -13.70
CA MET A 243 -11.01 4.26 -12.88
C MET A 243 -11.54 5.07 -11.70
N ALA A 244 -11.00 4.83 -10.52
CA ALA A 244 -11.28 5.69 -9.37
C ALA A 244 -10.79 7.14 -9.64
N ALA A 245 -11.54 8.12 -9.15
CA ALA A 245 -11.32 9.54 -9.43
C ALA A 245 -10.10 10.11 -8.66
N HIS A 246 -8.97 9.45 -8.75
CA HIS A 246 -7.70 9.90 -8.17
C HIS A 246 -6.50 9.20 -8.82
N TYR A 247 -5.35 9.88 -8.77
CA TYR A 247 -4.03 9.28 -8.94
C TYR A 247 -3.16 9.69 -7.76
N VAL A 248 -2.70 8.71 -7.01
CA VAL A 248 -2.00 8.93 -5.73
C VAL A 248 -0.81 8.00 -5.62
N HIS A 249 0.33 8.57 -5.28
CA HIS A 249 1.52 7.84 -4.86
C HIS A 249 1.57 7.75 -3.34
N VAL A 250 1.71 6.52 -2.83
CA VAL A 250 1.98 6.22 -1.43
C VAL A 250 3.38 5.60 -1.38
N PRO A 251 4.41 6.34 -0.95
CA PRO A 251 5.78 5.84 -0.96
C PRO A 251 5.96 4.64 -0.03
N PHE A 252 6.52 3.56 -0.52
CA PHE A 252 7.05 2.44 0.27
C PHE A 252 8.55 2.60 0.51
N HIS A 253 9.26 3.16 -0.48
CA HIS A 253 10.66 3.55 -0.38
C HIS A 253 10.76 5.05 -0.13
N ARG A 254 11.86 5.48 0.47
CA ARG A 254 12.19 6.91 0.48
C ARG A 254 12.04 7.46 -0.94
N THR A 255 11.25 8.53 -1.08
CA THR A 255 11.06 9.23 -2.36
C THR A 255 11.36 10.71 -2.12
N ASP A 256 12.40 11.21 -2.80
CA ASP A 256 12.85 12.58 -2.59
C ASP A 256 12.02 13.58 -3.40
N HIS A 257 11.62 13.19 -4.60
CA HIS A 257 10.86 14.04 -5.50
C HIS A 257 9.78 13.26 -6.25
N PHE A 258 8.56 13.81 -6.32
CA PHE A 258 7.47 13.29 -7.12
C PHE A 258 6.78 14.42 -7.88
N GLU A 259 6.68 14.26 -9.20
CA GLU A 259 5.98 15.14 -10.13
C GLU A 259 4.84 14.38 -10.78
N LEU A 260 3.62 14.95 -10.73
CA LEU A 260 2.44 14.37 -11.35
C LEU A 260 1.77 15.39 -12.26
N ARG A 261 1.49 14.96 -13.48
CA ARG A 261 0.60 15.64 -14.43
C ARG A 261 -0.61 14.78 -14.69
N VAL A 262 -1.79 15.38 -14.60
CA VAL A 262 -3.06 14.73 -14.95
C VAL A 262 -3.71 15.54 -16.05
N ARG A 263 -3.96 14.89 -17.17
CA ARG A 263 -4.61 15.49 -18.32
C ARG A 263 -6.02 14.95 -18.46
N PHE A 264 -6.99 15.84 -18.28
CA PHE A 264 -8.40 15.55 -18.40
C PHE A 264 -8.86 15.74 -19.84
N ASP A 265 -9.93 15.05 -20.21
CA ASP A 265 -10.62 15.29 -21.48
C ASP A 265 -11.22 16.73 -21.48
N PRO A 266 -10.83 17.59 -22.41
CA PRO A 266 -11.37 18.94 -22.49
C PRO A 266 -12.88 19.00 -22.75
N GLU A 267 -13.47 17.96 -23.36
CA GLU A 267 -14.91 17.85 -23.62
C GLU A 267 -15.69 17.44 -22.35
N HIS A 268 -15.01 16.77 -21.40
CA HIS A 268 -15.56 16.30 -20.14
C HIS A 268 -14.71 16.75 -18.94
N PRO A 269 -14.66 18.06 -18.64
CA PRO A 269 -13.81 18.58 -17.57
C PRO A 269 -14.32 18.11 -16.20
N PRO A 270 -13.43 17.90 -15.23
CA PRO A 270 -13.84 17.56 -13.89
C PRO A 270 -14.54 18.73 -13.20
N ARG A 271 -15.56 18.46 -12.38
CA ARG A 271 -16.26 19.48 -11.58
C ARG A 271 -15.36 20.15 -10.54
N ALA A 272 -14.45 19.39 -9.97
CA ALA A 272 -13.46 19.86 -9.00
C ALA A 272 -12.21 18.99 -9.06
N VAL A 273 -11.06 19.60 -8.82
CA VAL A 273 -9.77 18.94 -8.69
C VAL A 273 -9.08 19.46 -7.45
N TRP A 274 -8.45 18.59 -6.68
CA TRP A 274 -7.68 19.03 -5.49
C TRP A 274 -6.41 18.19 -5.32
N LYS A 275 -5.40 18.83 -4.73
CA LYS A 275 -4.10 18.23 -4.41
C LYS A 275 -4.18 17.53 -3.05
N LEU A 276 -3.62 16.32 -2.98
CA LEU A 276 -3.29 15.64 -1.72
C LEU A 276 -1.79 15.77 -1.47
N SER A 277 -1.39 16.26 -0.28
CA SER A 277 0.01 16.43 0.07
C SER A 277 0.25 15.93 1.50
N GLY A 278 0.80 14.73 1.63
CA GLY A 278 1.06 14.11 2.93
C GLY A 278 -0.20 13.78 3.71
N ALA A 279 -1.27 13.44 3.01
CA ALA A 279 -2.55 13.09 3.61
C ALA A 279 -2.59 11.59 4.02
N PRO A 280 -3.27 11.22 5.12
CA PRO A 280 -3.59 9.83 5.38
C PRO A 280 -4.34 9.20 4.21
N THR A 281 -4.08 7.93 3.89
CA THR A 281 -4.71 7.25 2.74
C THR A 281 -6.25 7.25 2.81
N ALA A 282 -6.82 7.23 4.00
CA ALA A 282 -8.27 7.32 4.21
C ALA A 282 -8.91 8.59 3.62
N VAL A 283 -8.15 9.70 3.53
CA VAL A 283 -8.66 10.99 3.02
C VAL A 283 -8.84 10.98 1.50
N ILE A 284 -8.24 10.03 0.78
CA ILE A 284 -8.38 9.92 -0.69
C ILE A 284 -9.86 9.84 -1.10
N TYR A 285 -10.66 9.22 -0.26
CA TYR A 285 -12.07 8.91 -0.52
C TYR A 285 -13.05 9.92 0.13
N GLU A 286 -12.55 10.89 0.89
CA GLU A 286 -13.40 11.96 1.40
C GLU A 286 -13.80 12.88 0.23
N ARG A 287 -15.11 13.01 0.02
CA ARG A 287 -15.65 13.90 -1.00
C ARG A 287 -15.49 15.35 -0.56
N GLY A 288 -14.58 16.05 -1.20
CA GLY A 288 -14.53 17.49 -1.10
C GLY A 288 -13.18 18.08 -0.74
N PRO A 289 -12.87 19.23 -1.32
CA PRO A 289 -11.60 19.89 -1.12
C PRO A 289 -11.53 20.51 0.24
N ALA A 290 -10.73 19.97 1.14
CA ALA A 290 -10.53 20.69 2.39
C ALA A 290 -9.73 21.98 2.18
N SER A 291 -8.79 22.09 1.22
CA SER A 291 -7.95 23.27 1.17
C SER A 291 -7.10 23.53 -0.08
N GLN A 292 -7.01 22.64 -1.05
CA GLN A 292 -6.10 22.85 -2.19
C GLN A 292 -6.77 22.50 -3.52
N THR A 293 -7.83 23.27 -3.84
CA THR A 293 -8.49 23.19 -5.15
C THR A 293 -7.56 23.69 -6.25
N MET A 294 -7.62 23.02 -7.39
CA MET A 294 -6.87 23.35 -8.58
C MET A 294 -7.83 23.55 -9.76
N THR A 295 -7.42 24.34 -10.71
CA THR A 295 -8.15 24.50 -11.97
C THR A 295 -7.26 23.96 -13.08
N PRO A 296 -7.74 23.02 -13.92
CA PRO A 296 -7.00 22.63 -15.10
C PRO A 296 -6.70 23.84 -16.00
N ASP A 297 -5.58 23.79 -16.67
CA ASP A 297 -5.20 24.81 -17.62
C ASP A 297 -6.04 24.73 -18.92
N ARG A 298 -5.72 25.58 -19.91
CA ARG A 298 -6.43 25.63 -21.21
C ARG A 298 -6.34 24.32 -22.01
N PHE A 299 -5.45 23.41 -21.64
CA PHE A 299 -5.27 22.09 -22.28
C PHE A 299 -5.89 20.96 -21.45
N GLY A 300 -6.62 21.29 -20.39
CA GLY A 300 -7.20 20.32 -19.44
C GLY A 300 -6.18 19.69 -18.50
N GLU A 301 -4.98 20.27 -18.32
CA GLU A 301 -3.91 19.69 -17.54
C GLU A 301 -3.80 20.33 -16.15
N VAL A 302 -3.57 19.51 -15.12
CA VAL A 302 -3.08 19.95 -13.81
C VAL A 302 -1.71 19.37 -13.56
N HIS A 303 -0.87 20.14 -12.88
CA HIS A 303 0.50 19.77 -12.53
C HIS A 303 0.74 19.99 -11.04
N VAL A 304 1.31 18.99 -10.37
CA VAL A 304 1.69 19.04 -8.96
C VAL A 304 3.08 18.47 -8.75
N GLU A 305 3.77 19.04 -7.78
CA GLU A 305 5.11 18.64 -7.39
C GLU A 305 5.16 18.46 -5.87
N PHE A 306 5.90 17.45 -5.42
CA PHE A 306 6.11 17.11 -4.03
C PHE A 306 7.57 16.81 -3.77
N ARG A 307 8.07 17.14 -2.58
CA ARG A 307 9.44 16.90 -2.15
C ARG A 307 9.45 16.28 -0.76
N ASP A 308 10.48 15.49 -0.48
CA ASP A 308 10.70 14.86 0.83
C ASP A 308 9.45 14.08 1.29
N LEU A 309 8.98 13.17 0.43
CA LEU A 309 7.78 12.42 0.69
C LEU A 309 7.97 11.49 1.89
N ARG A 310 6.96 11.46 2.75
CA ARG A 310 6.95 10.56 3.91
C ARG A 310 6.27 9.26 3.54
N ALA A 311 6.90 8.14 3.91
CA ALA A 311 6.35 6.80 3.72
C ALA A 311 4.95 6.67 4.35
N GLY A 312 4.05 5.93 3.69
CA GLY A 312 2.70 5.66 4.16
C GLY A 312 1.71 6.82 4.06
N LEU A 313 2.14 8.00 3.57
CA LEU A 313 1.25 9.13 3.30
C LEU A 313 0.97 9.27 1.80
N SER A 314 -0.17 9.83 1.47
CA SER A 314 -0.69 9.98 0.11
C SER A 314 -0.31 11.32 -0.49
N TYR A 315 0.21 11.27 -1.72
CA TYR A 315 0.60 12.42 -2.52
C TYR A 315 0.02 12.29 -3.93
N GLY A 316 -0.73 13.25 -4.40
CA GLY A 316 -1.33 13.17 -5.72
C GLY A 316 -2.47 14.12 -5.95
N VAL A 317 -3.37 13.72 -6.84
CA VAL A 317 -4.53 14.50 -7.28
C VAL A 317 -5.78 13.63 -7.20
N CYS A 318 -6.85 14.22 -6.65
CA CYS A 318 -8.21 13.69 -6.69
C CYS A 318 -9.12 14.64 -7.47
N TRP A 319 -10.19 14.09 -8.04
CA TRP A 319 -11.17 14.90 -8.77
C TRP A 319 -12.59 14.39 -8.58
N LEU A 320 -13.57 15.21 -8.94
CA LEU A 320 -14.95 14.81 -9.12
C LEU A 320 -15.24 14.80 -10.62
N ALA A 321 -15.63 13.66 -11.14
CA ALA A 321 -16.10 13.57 -12.51
C ALA A 321 -17.41 14.37 -12.68
N GLU A 322 -17.68 14.82 -13.89
CA GLU A 322 -19.00 15.35 -14.25
C GLU A 322 -20.02 14.20 -14.11
N GLU A 323 -21.13 14.42 -13.38
CA GLU A 323 -22.19 13.42 -13.36
C GLU A 323 -22.75 13.32 -14.78
N THR A 324 -22.42 12.24 -15.47
CA THR A 324 -23.16 11.87 -16.69
C THR A 324 -24.59 11.62 -16.22
N GLU A 325 -25.51 12.52 -16.56
CA GLU A 325 -26.94 12.25 -16.39
C GLU A 325 -27.22 10.93 -17.06
N ARG A 326 -27.37 9.86 -16.25
CA ARG A 326 -27.96 8.63 -16.77
C ARG A 326 -29.37 9.04 -17.20
N SER A 327 -29.51 9.22 -18.52
CA SER A 327 -30.81 9.38 -19.15
C SER A 327 -31.70 8.25 -18.67
N SER A 328 -32.52 8.54 -17.68
CA SER A 328 -33.73 7.76 -17.39
C SER A 328 -34.65 7.98 -18.59
N ALA A 329 -34.47 7.16 -19.60
CA ALA A 329 -35.49 7.01 -20.65
C ALA A 329 -36.74 6.38 -20.03
N PRO A 330 -37.94 6.88 -20.35
CA PRO A 330 -39.21 6.50 -19.77
C PRO A 330 -39.61 5.06 -20.08
#